data_7271bd28d455c4b5d2ee8c3d41214c7a
#
_entry.id   7271bd28d455c4b5d2ee8c3d41214c7a
#
_cell.length_a   1.000
_cell.length_b   1.000
_cell.length_c   1.000
_cell.angle_alpha   90.00
_cell.angle_beta   90.00
_cell.angle_gamma   90.00
#
_symmetry.space_group_name_H-M   'P 1'
#
loop_
_entity.id
_entity.type
_entity.pdbx_description
1 polymer ?
#
loop_
_entity_poly.entity_id
_entity_poly.type
_entity_poly.pdbx_seq_one_letter_code
_entity_poly.pdbx_strand_id
1 'polypeptide(L)'
;REEKLAAWEDFEPLCLHDSTLSFASHALFAARNGLMGQAGAYFRKALYLDLEDIMGNTGKEGLHLACLGEVWQTVVFGFAGLHFADGAPRLAPHLPEGCTGLNFQFFYRGKKYKANISGSCGTVLRVK
;
A
#
# COMPACT_ATOMS: atom_id res chain seq x y z
N ARG A 1 -2.02 -10.27 15.31
CA ARG A 1 -2.88 -9.24 14.73
C ARG A 1 -3.39 -8.28 15.81
N GLU A 2 -3.89 -8.80 16.92
CA GLU A 2 -4.45 -8.00 18.03
C GLU A 2 -3.45 -6.98 18.59
N GLU A 3 -2.21 -7.39 18.87
CA GLU A 3 -1.15 -6.48 19.34
C GLU A 3 -0.88 -5.32 18.35
N LYS A 4 -0.94 -5.60 17.04
CA LYS A 4 -0.74 -4.55 16.01
C LYS A 4 -1.89 -3.55 15.99
N LEU A 5 -3.12 -4.01 16.18
CA LEU A 5 -4.29 -3.14 16.23
C LEU A 5 -4.31 -2.31 17.53
N ALA A 6 -3.97 -2.91 18.65
CA ALA A 6 -3.82 -2.18 19.92
C ALA A 6 -2.74 -1.08 19.80
N ALA A 7 -1.57 -1.41 19.24
CA ALA A 7 -0.54 -0.41 19.00
C ALA A 7 -0.99 0.70 18.04
N TRP A 8 -1.79 0.37 17.04
CA TRP A 8 -2.38 1.37 16.16
C TRP A 8 -3.32 2.31 16.90
N GLU A 9 -4.21 1.77 17.72
CA GLU A 9 -5.16 2.56 18.51
C GLU A 9 -4.45 3.48 19.50
N ASP A 10 -3.32 3.04 20.07
CA ASP A 10 -2.55 3.82 21.05
C ASP A 10 -1.69 4.91 20.39
N PHE A 11 -1.06 4.64 19.26
CA PHE A 11 -0.01 5.51 18.71
C PHE A 11 -0.43 6.31 17.47
N GLU A 12 -1.36 5.81 16.66
CA GLU A 12 -1.79 6.53 15.46
C GLU A 12 -2.38 7.92 15.78
N PRO A 13 -3.24 8.09 16.81
CA PRO A 13 -3.77 9.40 17.16
C PRO A 13 -2.72 10.42 17.63
N LEU A 14 -1.54 9.96 18.01
CA LEU A 14 -0.43 10.80 18.44
C LEU A 14 0.53 11.17 17.30
N CYS A 15 0.32 10.61 16.11
CA CYS A 15 1.20 10.84 14.97
C CYS A 15 0.91 12.19 14.33
N LEU A 16 1.92 13.07 14.26
CA LEU A 16 1.81 14.40 13.65
C LEU A 16 1.87 14.40 12.13
N HIS A 17 2.27 13.30 11.51
CA HIS A 17 2.44 13.16 10.06
C HIS A 17 3.35 14.22 9.42
N ASP A 18 4.41 14.62 10.11
CA ASP A 18 5.37 15.62 9.63
C ASP A 18 6.32 15.08 8.55
N SER A 19 6.38 13.77 8.38
CA SER A 19 7.17 13.12 7.34
C SER A 19 6.33 12.85 6.10
N THR A 20 6.91 13.10 4.93
CA THR A 20 6.31 12.78 3.62
C THR A 20 6.02 11.29 3.42
N LEU A 21 6.69 10.40 4.17
CA LEU A 21 6.46 8.95 4.16
C LEU A 21 5.28 8.53 5.04
N SER A 22 4.89 9.35 6.00
CA SER A 22 3.95 8.97 7.05
C SER A 22 2.62 8.48 6.50
N PHE A 23 2.03 9.19 5.54
CA PHE A 23 0.73 8.79 4.98
C PHE A 23 0.78 7.47 4.24
N ALA A 24 1.84 7.21 3.46
CA ALA A 24 1.98 5.97 2.72
C ALA A 24 2.24 4.77 3.64
N SER A 25 3.10 4.93 4.66
CA SER A 25 3.37 3.92 5.68
C SER A 25 2.10 3.55 6.46
N HIS A 26 1.30 4.56 6.87
CA HIS A 26 0.03 4.33 7.55
C HIS A 26 -1.00 3.65 6.64
N ALA A 27 -1.08 4.04 5.37
CA ALA A 27 -1.95 3.38 4.40
C ALA A 27 -1.59 1.90 4.23
N LEU A 28 -0.31 1.58 4.09
CA LEU A 28 0.18 0.21 3.97
C LEU A 28 -0.14 -0.62 5.22
N PHE A 29 0.14 -0.08 6.41
CA PHE A 29 -0.17 -0.75 7.66
C PHE A 29 -1.67 -1.02 7.79
N ALA A 30 -2.50 0.00 7.59
CA ALA A 30 -3.95 -0.08 7.70
C ALA A 30 -4.54 -1.10 6.72
N ALA A 31 -4.11 -1.09 5.44
CA ALA A 31 -4.55 -2.06 4.44
C ALA A 31 -4.22 -3.50 4.84
N ARG A 32 -3.01 -3.76 5.33
CA ARG A 32 -2.57 -5.10 5.77
C ARG A 32 -3.30 -5.61 7.01
N ASN A 33 -3.86 -4.72 7.81
CA ASN A 33 -4.58 -5.08 9.03
C ASN A 33 -6.10 -5.00 8.88
N GLY A 34 -6.62 -4.65 7.70
CA GLY A 34 -8.06 -4.63 7.39
C GLY A 34 -8.78 -3.34 7.79
N LEU A 35 -8.02 -2.27 8.11
CA LEU A 35 -8.55 -0.94 8.44
C LEU A 35 -8.81 -0.14 7.16
N MET A 36 -9.71 -0.66 6.29
CA MET A 36 -9.81 -0.21 4.91
C MET A 36 -10.24 1.25 4.74
N GLY A 37 -11.07 1.78 5.62
CA GLY A 37 -11.45 3.20 5.61
C GLY A 37 -10.23 4.11 5.84
N GLN A 38 -9.41 3.80 6.85
CA GLN A 38 -8.19 4.54 7.16
C GLN A 38 -7.12 4.33 6.06
N ALA A 39 -6.99 3.09 5.56
CA ALA A 39 -6.09 2.78 4.45
C ALA A 39 -6.39 3.63 3.22
N GLY A 40 -7.65 3.76 2.82
CA GLY A 40 -8.07 4.59 1.69
C GLY A 40 -7.81 6.07 1.92
N ALA A 41 -8.12 6.58 3.14
CA ALA A 41 -7.91 7.98 3.49
C ALA A 41 -6.42 8.37 3.45
N TYR A 42 -5.55 7.56 4.05
CA TYR A 42 -4.10 7.80 4.03
C TYR A 42 -3.49 7.58 2.64
N PHE A 43 -3.95 6.58 1.92
CA PHE A 43 -3.50 6.33 0.54
C PHE A 43 -3.79 7.51 -0.37
N ARG A 44 -4.99 8.10 -0.27
CA ARG A 44 -5.33 9.30 -1.03
C ARG A 44 -4.39 10.45 -0.72
N LYS A 45 -4.13 10.74 0.56
CA LYS A 45 -3.18 11.80 0.96
C LYS A 45 -1.77 11.54 0.40
N ALA A 46 -1.28 10.31 0.48
CA ALA A 46 0.03 9.94 -0.05
C ALA A 46 0.08 10.06 -1.59
N LEU A 47 -0.97 9.64 -2.29
CA LEU A 47 -1.06 9.69 -3.75
C LEU A 47 -1.05 11.13 -4.28
N TYR A 48 -1.69 12.05 -3.58
CA TYR A 48 -1.80 13.46 -3.97
C TYR A 48 -0.78 14.36 -3.28
N LEU A 49 0.15 13.81 -2.51
CA LEU A 49 1.09 14.56 -1.67
C LEU A 49 1.79 15.68 -2.45
N ASP A 50 2.36 15.36 -3.60
CA ASP A 50 3.08 16.32 -4.46
C ASP A 50 2.17 17.08 -5.40
N LEU A 51 1.05 16.49 -5.83
CA LEU A 51 0.11 17.12 -6.76
C LEU A 51 -0.69 18.26 -6.10
N GLU A 52 -1.03 18.10 -4.83
CA GLU A 52 -1.75 19.08 -4.03
C GLU A 52 -0.84 19.86 -3.08
N ASP A 53 0.50 19.64 -3.17
CA ASP A 53 1.53 20.24 -2.30
C ASP A 53 1.15 20.17 -0.80
N ILE A 54 0.69 19.00 -0.36
CA ILE A 54 0.13 18.80 0.99
C ILE A 54 1.12 19.21 2.09
N MET A 55 2.42 19.05 1.86
CA MET A 55 3.48 19.42 2.80
C MET A 55 3.99 20.86 2.61
N GLY A 56 3.52 21.58 1.59
CA GLY A 56 3.90 22.96 1.31
C GLY A 56 5.36 23.15 0.87
N ASN A 57 6.00 22.09 0.35
CA ASN A 57 7.44 22.12 0.03
C ASN A 57 7.78 21.52 -1.34
N THR A 58 6.83 21.00 -2.09
CA THR A 58 7.09 20.34 -3.38
C THR A 58 7.75 21.27 -4.39
N GLY A 59 7.34 22.53 -4.43
CA GLY A 59 7.94 23.53 -5.32
C GLY A 59 9.41 23.85 -5.01
N LYS A 60 9.83 23.66 -3.76
CA LYS A 60 11.21 23.94 -3.29
C LYS A 60 12.08 22.68 -3.30
N GLU A 61 11.55 21.56 -2.87
CA GLU A 61 12.29 20.32 -2.65
C GLU A 61 12.12 19.31 -3.80
N GLY A 62 11.13 19.51 -4.66
CA GLY A 62 10.79 18.62 -5.77
C GLY A 62 9.90 17.46 -5.32
N LEU A 63 9.77 16.46 -6.20
CA LEU A 63 8.92 15.30 -5.95
C LEU A 63 9.50 14.38 -4.87
N HIS A 64 8.64 13.91 -3.98
CA HIS A 64 8.99 13.02 -2.88
C HIS A 64 9.04 11.54 -3.34
N LEU A 65 10.12 11.16 -4.02
CA LEU A 65 10.26 9.84 -4.65
C LEU A 65 10.08 8.66 -3.69
N ALA A 66 10.50 8.81 -2.44
CA ALA A 66 10.31 7.78 -1.43
C ALA A 66 8.82 7.56 -1.11
N CYS A 67 8.03 8.65 -1.03
CA CYS A 67 6.58 8.56 -0.86
C CYS A 67 5.92 7.85 -2.06
N LEU A 68 6.31 8.19 -3.27
CA LEU A 68 5.83 7.52 -4.49
C LEU A 68 6.17 6.02 -4.49
N GLY A 69 7.36 5.65 -4.01
CA GLY A 69 7.74 4.25 -3.82
C GLY A 69 6.86 3.52 -2.81
N GLU A 70 6.53 4.15 -1.68
CA GLU A 70 5.63 3.58 -0.68
C GLU A 70 4.17 3.54 -1.14
N VAL A 71 3.70 4.50 -1.93
CA VAL A 71 2.38 4.43 -2.60
C VAL A 71 2.30 3.15 -3.44
N TRP A 72 3.34 2.86 -4.23
CA TRP A 72 3.41 1.60 -4.98
C TRP A 72 3.40 0.38 -4.06
N GLN A 73 4.16 0.39 -2.97
CA GLN A 73 4.16 -0.69 -1.97
C GLN A 73 2.78 -0.89 -1.34
N THR A 74 2.06 0.18 -1.06
CA THR A 74 0.69 0.12 -0.53
C THR A 74 -0.25 -0.59 -1.51
N VAL A 75 -0.14 -0.31 -2.81
CA VAL A 75 -0.93 -1.01 -3.83
C VAL A 75 -0.58 -2.50 -3.86
N VAL A 76 0.70 -2.85 -3.91
CA VAL A 76 1.15 -4.24 -4.12
C VAL A 76 1.09 -5.08 -2.85
N PHE A 77 1.60 -4.57 -1.73
CA PHE A 77 1.67 -5.33 -0.47
C PHE A 77 0.51 -5.06 0.48
N GLY A 78 -0.16 -3.92 0.34
CA GLY A 78 -1.38 -3.56 1.08
C GLY A 78 -2.63 -4.08 0.39
N PHE A 79 -3.07 -3.39 -0.66
CA PHE A 79 -4.36 -3.68 -1.31
C PHE A 79 -4.38 -5.00 -2.08
N ALA A 80 -3.35 -5.32 -2.86
CA ALA A 80 -3.23 -6.62 -3.51
C ALA A 80 -2.86 -7.72 -2.53
N GLY A 81 -2.32 -7.39 -1.36
CA GLY A 81 -1.93 -8.33 -0.33
C GLY A 81 -0.86 -9.32 -0.79
N LEU A 82 0.04 -8.90 -1.69
CA LEU A 82 1.14 -9.76 -2.12
C LEU A 82 2.03 -10.10 -0.92
N HIS A 83 2.21 -11.39 -0.68
CA HIS A 83 3.09 -11.90 0.35
C HIS A 83 3.74 -13.21 -0.12
N PHE A 84 4.74 -13.67 0.63
CA PHE A 84 5.47 -14.88 0.29
C PHE A 84 5.31 -15.91 1.42
N ALA A 85 4.75 -17.06 1.07
CA ALA A 85 4.58 -18.18 1.98
C ALA A 85 5.01 -19.47 1.30
N ASP A 86 5.70 -20.35 2.03
CA ASP A 86 6.19 -21.64 1.55
C ASP A 86 7.06 -21.52 0.28
N GLY A 87 7.82 -20.42 0.19
CA GLY A 87 8.69 -20.16 -0.97
C GLY A 87 7.97 -19.75 -2.25
N ALA A 88 6.68 -19.43 -2.18
CA ALA A 88 5.84 -19.01 -3.31
C ALA A 88 5.14 -17.67 -3.06
N PRO A 89 4.88 -16.86 -4.11
CA PRO A 89 4.06 -15.67 -4.00
C PRO A 89 2.59 -16.04 -3.83
N ARG A 90 1.90 -15.32 -2.95
CA ARG A 90 0.48 -15.44 -2.63
C ARG A 90 -0.18 -14.07 -2.65
N LEU A 91 -1.49 -14.02 -2.82
CA LEU A 91 -2.30 -12.81 -2.74
C LEU A 91 -3.36 -12.95 -1.66
N ALA A 92 -3.63 -11.86 -0.96
CA ALA A 92 -4.73 -11.70 -0.02
C ALA A 92 -5.35 -10.31 -0.26
N PRO A 93 -6.11 -10.13 -1.37
CA PRO A 93 -6.54 -8.82 -1.80
C PRO A 93 -7.65 -8.24 -0.92
N HIS A 94 -7.48 -6.95 -0.60
CA HIS A 94 -8.46 -6.07 0.03
C HIS A 94 -8.42 -4.75 -0.72
N LEU A 95 -9.17 -4.65 -1.81
CA LEU A 95 -9.16 -3.48 -2.68
C LEU A 95 -9.87 -2.30 -2.01
N PRO A 96 -9.38 -1.06 -2.19
CA PRO A 96 -10.05 0.12 -1.71
C PRO A 96 -11.36 0.36 -2.47
N GLU A 97 -12.27 1.12 -1.86
CA GLU A 97 -13.54 1.48 -2.47
C GLU A 97 -13.35 2.08 -3.87
N GLY A 98 -14.19 1.68 -4.80
CA GLY A 98 -14.12 2.10 -6.21
C GLY A 98 -13.08 1.34 -7.05
N CYS A 99 -12.17 0.57 -6.46
CA CYS A 99 -11.22 -0.26 -7.19
C CYS A 99 -11.78 -1.67 -7.40
N THR A 100 -12.09 -2.04 -8.63
CA THR A 100 -12.67 -3.34 -8.96
C THR A 100 -11.64 -4.42 -9.31
N GLY A 101 -10.39 -4.03 -9.57
CA GLY A 101 -9.34 -4.98 -9.91
C GLY A 101 -7.96 -4.36 -10.03
N LEU A 102 -6.94 -5.20 -9.94
CA LEU A 102 -5.53 -4.85 -10.13
C LEU A 102 -4.83 -5.91 -10.97
N ASN A 103 -3.97 -5.45 -11.88
CA ASN A 103 -3.11 -6.33 -12.66
C ASN A 103 -1.69 -5.78 -12.66
N PHE A 104 -0.72 -6.60 -12.27
CA PHE A 104 0.69 -6.21 -12.29
C PHE A 104 1.61 -7.41 -12.50
N GLN A 105 2.87 -7.12 -12.80
CA GLN A 105 3.92 -8.12 -12.96
C GLN A 105 5.04 -7.84 -11.98
N PHE A 106 5.71 -8.90 -11.52
CA PHE A 106 6.83 -8.78 -10.61
C PHE A 106 7.81 -9.95 -10.80
N PHE A 107 9.03 -9.76 -10.30
CA PHE A 107 10.03 -10.81 -10.26
C PHE A 107 10.18 -11.35 -8.84
N TYR A 108 10.27 -12.65 -8.72
CA TYR A 108 10.59 -13.31 -7.47
C TYR A 108 11.54 -14.48 -7.73
N ARG A 109 12.71 -14.49 -7.06
CA ARG A 109 13.75 -15.50 -7.23
C ARG A 109 14.12 -15.74 -8.71
N GLY A 110 14.33 -14.66 -9.45
CA GLY A 110 14.67 -14.69 -10.87
C GLY A 110 13.58 -15.17 -11.83
N LYS A 111 12.37 -15.39 -11.34
CA LYS A 111 11.21 -15.82 -12.14
C LYS A 111 10.19 -14.69 -12.24
N LYS A 112 9.61 -14.52 -13.42
CA LYS A 112 8.56 -13.54 -13.69
C LYS A 112 7.19 -14.09 -13.31
N TYR A 113 6.39 -13.27 -12.64
CA TYR A 113 5.02 -13.58 -12.25
C TYR A 113 4.06 -12.49 -12.70
N LYS A 114 2.82 -12.87 -12.94
CA LYS A 114 1.70 -11.97 -13.21
C LYS A 114 0.63 -12.19 -12.14
N ALA A 115 0.24 -11.11 -11.48
CA ALA A 115 -0.89 -11.05 -10.56
C ALA A 115 -2.11 -10.49 -11.29
N ASN A 116 -3.25 -11.15 -11.13
CA ASN A 116 -4.55 -10.68 -11.60
C ASN A 116 -5.52 -10.74 -10.43
N ILE A 117 -6.14 -9.61 -10.12
CA ILE A 117 -7.09 -9.46 -9.01
C ILE A 117 -8.39 -8.90 -9.55
N SER A 118 -9.50 -9.49 -9.15
CA SER A 118 -10.86 -9.01 -9.42
C SER A 118 -11.68 -9.15 -8.13
N GLY A 119 -12.12 -8.02 -7.59
CA GLY A 119 -12.77 -7.97 -6.28
C GLY A 119 -11.89 -8.56 -5.17
N SER A 120 -12.39 -9.55 -4.45
CA SER A 120 -11.67 -10.26 -3.40
C SER A 120 -10.87 -11.48 -3.88
N CYS A 121 -10.92 -11.79 -5.18
CA CYS A 121 -10.23 -12.94 -5.76
C CYS A 121 -8.93 -12.51 -6.44
N GLY A 122 -7.84 -13.23 -6.14
CA GLY A 122 -6.54 -12.99 -6.76
C GLY A 122 -5.87 -14.27 -7.23
N THR A 123 -5.22 -14.22 -8.39
CA THR A 123 -4.42 -15.32 -8.94
C THR A 123 -3.02 -14.85 -9.27
N VAL A 124 -2.02 -15.69 -8.97
CA VAL A 124 -0.62 -15.46 -9.35
C VAL A 124 -0.20 -16.57 -10.31
N LEU A 125 0.24 -16.18 -11.49
CA LEU A 125 0.72 -17.09 -12.53
C LEU A 125 2.19 -16.82 -12.82
N ARG A 126 2.99 -17.88 -12.89
CA ARG A 126 4.36 -17.78 -13.40
C ARG A 126 4.30 -17.58 -14.92
N VAL A 127 4.97 -16.55 -15.40
CA VAL A 127 5.15 -16.29 -16.84
C VAL A 127 6.34 -17.12 -17.33
N LYS A 128 6.18 -17.83 -18.42
CA LYS A 128 7.25 -18.61 -19.05
C LYS A 128 8.23 -17.71 -19.79
#